data_dd4b50eea9ba9eaa51915dd0b772a8fc
#
_entry.id   dd4b50eea9ba9eaa51915dd0b772a8fc
#
_cell.length_a   1.000
_cell.length_b   1.000
_cell.length_c   1.000
_cell.angle_alpha   90.00
_cell.angle_beta   90.00
_cell.angle_gamma   90.00
#
_symmetry.space_group_name_H-M   'P 1'
#
loop_
_entity.id
_entity.type
_entity.pdbx_description
1 polymer ?
#
loop_
_entity_poly.entity_id
_entity_poly.type
_entity_poly.pdbx_seq_one_letter_code
_entity_poly.pdbx_strand_id
1 'polypeptide(L)'
;MRRDSVDRFMKLFQGYQQAHGQYRVQKREADGKMSGRAVTVSEAATKEHFESHLKGGDYILGIIMLKDDNSCNFGVIDIDIRGEVKLKDTLDELEKKIQDTPLVMCRSKSGGAHLYLFCEPAIAAIDMVSKLNEFAAGLGYGGVEIFPKQISRANDLDRGNWINLCYWDGDETERHAIHNGKKLNLEQFLDLAEKKRTSYEELEKLQPDLVDNFADGPPCLQHIMTMGFPEGGRNISLFNVGVYYRKKNPDDWQEDLMR
;
A
#
# COMPACT_ATOMS: atom_id res chain seq x y z
N MET A 1 -15.97 -19.32 7.83
CA MET A 1 -15.47 -18.14 8.56
C MET A 1 -15.77 -18.30 10.04
N ARG A 2 -14.76 -18.20 10.92
CA ARG A 2 -14.96 -18.28 12.37
C ARG A 2 -15.58 -16.97 12.87
N ARG A 3 -16.33 -16.99 13.99
CA ARG A 3 -16.91 -15.74 14.57
C ARG A 3 -15.85 -14.70 14.95
N ASP A 4 -14.67 -15.16 15.29
CA ASP A 4 -13.51 -14.38 15.67
C ASP A 4 -12.85 -13.65 14.49
N SER A 5 -12.92 -14.19 13.26
CA SER A 5 -12.23 -13.63 12.09
C SER A 5 -12.70 -12.23 11.72
N VAL A 6 -14.00 -11.94 11.90
CA VAL A 6 -14.56 -10.61 11.64
C VAL A 6 -14.00 -9.59 12.61
N ASP A 7 -13.95 -9.93 13.90
CA ASP A 7 -13.44 -9.03 14.94
C ASP A 7 -11.93 -8.76 14.77
N ARG A 8 -11.15 -9.80 14.42
CA ARG A 8 -9.73 -9.68 14.07
C ARG A 8 -9.52 -8.79 12.84
N PHE A 9 -10.28 -9.03 11.78
CA PHE A 9 -10.20 -8.25 10.55
C PHE A 9 -10.60 -6.79 10.79
N MET A 10 -11.67 -6.54 11.55
CA MET A 10 -12.11 -5.21 11.94
C MET A 10 -11.03 -4.50 12.80
N LYS A 11 -10.40 -5.20 13.75
CA LYS A 11 -9.31 -4.66 14.55
C LYS A 11 -8.10 -4.28 13.69
N LEU A 12 -7.76 -5.12 12.71
CA LEU A 12 -6.62 -4.90 11.82
C LEU A 12 -6.82 -3.66 10.92
N PHE A 13 -8.05 -3.47 10.42
CA PHE A 13 -8.40 -2.38 9.52
C PHE A 13 -9.15 -1.23 10.22
N GLN A 14 -8.76 -0.93 11.47
CA GLN A 14 -9.31 0.24 12.15
C GLN A 14 -8.94 1.55 11.44
N GLY A 15 -9.95 2.40 11.22
CA GLY A 15 -9.78 3.70 10.58
C GLY A 15 -10.72 4.76 11.15
N TYR A 16 -11.10 5.72 10.32
CA TYR A 16 -11.98 6.82 10.66
C TYR A 16 -13.39 6.34 11.05
N GLN A 17 -13.93 6.90 12.14
CA GLN A 17 -15.17 6.41 12.75
C GLN A 17 -16.42 7.21 12.34
N GLN A 18 -16.29 8.18 11.42
CA GLN A 18 -17.43 9.00 10.98
C GLN A 18 -17.75 8.83 9.49
N ALA A 19 -16.93 8.06 8.75
CA ALA A 19 -17.20 7.77 7.34
C ALA A 19 -16.44 6.51 6.89
N HIS A 20 -16.97 5.86 5.86
CA HIS A 20 -16.33 4.74 5.18
C HIS A 20 -16.61 4.78 3.67
N GLY A 21 -15.87 4.01 2.91
CA GLY A 21 -16.05 3.85 1.47
C GLY A 21 -16.90 2.63 1.14
N GLN A 22 -17.69 2.73 0.09
CA GLN A 22 -18.38 1.59 -0.55
C GLN A 22 -18.07 1.61 -2.04
N TYR A 23 -17.53 0.52 -2.55
CA TYR A 23 -17.36 0.31 -3.98
C TYR A 23 -18.36 -0.72 -4.47
N ARG A 24 -19.43 -0.26 -5.13
CA ARG A 24 -20.49 -1.12 -5.68
C ARG A 24 -20.07 -1.59 -7.06
N VAL A 25 -19.86 -2.90 -7.19
CA VAL A 25 -19.52 -3.53 -8.46
C VAL A 25 -20.76 -3.50 -9.36
N GLN A 26 -20.63 -2.91 -10.56
CA GLN A 26 -21.71 -2.85 -11.55
C GLN A 26 -21.51 -3.87 -12.66
N LYS A 27 -20.28 -4.10 -13.06
CA LYS A 27 -19.94 -5.00 -14.15
C LYS A 27 -18.60 -5.68 -13.90
N ARG A 28 -18.53 -6.96 -14.23
CA ARG A 28 -17.27 -7.71 -14.31
C ARG A 28 -16.92 -7.84 -15.79
N GLU A 29 -15.81 -7.23 -16.18
CA GLU A 29 -15.30 -7.31 -17.56
C GLU A 29 -14.74 -8.71 -17.83
N ALA A 30 -14.60 -9.09 -19.11
CA ALA A 30 -14.11 -10.42 -19.49
C ALA A 30 -12.65 -10.67 -19.06
N ASP A 31 -11.86 -9.61 -18.85
CA ASP A 31 -10.49 -9.64 -18.32
C ASP A 31 -10.43 -9.73 -16.78
N GLY A 32 -11.57 -9.91 -16.10
CA GLY A 32 -11.67 -9.95 -14.64
C GLY A 32 -11.72 -8.59 -13.97
N LYS A 33 -11.53 -7.49 -14.71
CA LYS A 33 -11.62 -6.13 -14.18
C LYS A 33 -13.04 -5.82 -13.72
N MET A 34 -13.17 -5.26 -12.53
CA MET A 34 -14.45 -4.85 -11.98
C MET A 34 -14.64 -3.34 -12.14
N SER A 35 -15.62 -2.94 -12.95
CA SER A 35 -16.09 -1.55 -13.01
C SER A 35 -17.23 -1.35 -12.00
N GLY A 36 -17.33 -0.15 -11.43
CA GLY A 36 -18.34 0.12 -10.42
C GLY A 36 -18.30 1.58 -9.95
N ARG A 37 -19.17 1.87 -8.99
CA ARG A 37 -19.33 3.20 -8.40
C ARG A 37 -18.74 3.26 -7.01
N ALA A 38 -17.83 4.20 -6.79
CA ALA A 38 -17.28 4.56 -5.49
C ALA A 38 -18.20 5.59 -4.80
N VAL A 39 -18.53 5.36 -3.54
CA VAL A 39 -19.35 6.27 -2.71
C VAL A 39 -18.72 6.34 -1.32
N THR A 40 -18.63 7.56 -0.76
CA THR A 40 -18.28 7.75 0.64
C THR A 40 -19.57 7.90 1.44
N VAL A 41 -19.75 7.07 2.46
CA VAL A 41 -20.89 7.06 3.37
C VAL A 41 -20.50 7.74 4.68
N SER A 42 -21.38 8.61 5.19
CA SER A 42 -21.11 9.45 6.38
C SER A 42 -21.54 8.76 7.66
N GLU A 43 -21.02 7.56 7.90
CA GLU A 43 -21.21 6.76 9.11
C GLU A 43 -20.01 5.83 9.33
N ALA A 44 -19.83 5.39 10.56
CA ALA A 44 -18.79 4.42 10.89
C ALA A 44 -18.96 3.10 10.12
N ALA A 45 -17.86 2.45 9.77
CA ALA A 45 -17.89 1.08 9.34
C ALA A 45 -18.22 0.18 10.55
N THR A 46 -19.39 -0.45 10.56
CA THR A 46 -19.83 -1.34 11.64
C THR A 46 -19.40 -2.79 11.40
N LYS A 47 -19.55 -3.64 12.41
CA LYS A 47 -19.25 -5.08 12.29
C LYS A 47 -20.04 -5.74 11.15
N GLU A 48 -21.30 -5.32 10.94
CA GLU A 48 -22.16 -5.82 9.87
C GLU A 48 -21.59 -5.47 8.49
N HIS A 49 -20.97 -4.30 8.32
CA HIS A 49 -20.30 -3.92 7.09
C HIS A 49 -19.09 -4.83 6.80
N PHE A 50 -18.29 -5.14 7.82
CA PHE A 50 -17.16 -6.06 7.69
C PHE A 50 -17.63 -7.50 7.42
N GLU A 51 -18.69 -7.97 8.10
CA GLU A 51 -19.28 -9.28 7.82
C GLU A 51 -19.81 -9.38 6.41
N SER A 52 -20.55 -8.37 5.94
CA SER A 52 -21.08 -8.29 4.57
C SER A 52 -19.96 -8.33 3.55
N HIS A 53 -18.88 -7.55 3.79
CA HIS A 53 -17.69 -7.55 2.92
C HIS A 53 -17.06 -8.94 2.81
N LEU A 54 -16.81 -9.59 3.94
CA LEU A 54 -16.20 -10.93 3.96
C LEU A 54 -17.11 -12.05 3.42
N LYS A 55 -18.41 -11.79 3.27
CA LYS A 55 -19.40 -12.72 2.66
C LYS A 55 -19.71 -12.41 1.21
N GLY A 56 -18.97 -11.51 0.56
CA GLY A 56 -19.24 -11.14 -0.84
C GLY A 56 -20.51 -10.32 -1.03
N GLY A 57 -20.83 -9.44 -0.06
CA GLY A 57 -22.03 -8.60 -0.13
C GLY A 57 -22.03 -7.59 -1.29
N ASP A 58 -23.03 -6.70 -1.34
CA ASP A 58 -23.33 -5.82 -2.48
C ASP A 58 -22.23 -4.82 -2.83
N TYR A 59 -21.25 -4.63 -1.95
CA TYR A 59 -20.14 -3.70 -2.16
C TYR A 59 -18.86 -4.15 -1.47
N ILE A 60 -17.76 -3.69 -2.00
CA ILE A 60 -16.45 -3.81 -1.36
C ILE A 60 -16.33 -2.68 -0.34
N LEU A 61 -16.04 -3.01 0.92
CA LEU A 61 -15.84 -2.04 1.98
C LEU A 61 -14.51 -1.30 1.76
N GLY A 62 -14.55 0.01 1.88
CA GLY A 62 -13.38 0.90 1.88
C GLY A 62 -13.18 1.53 3.25
N ILE A 63 -11.95 1.59 3.72
CA ILE A 63 -11.62 2.21 5.01
C ILE A 63 -10.76 3.46 4.80
N ILE A 64 -11.14 4.54 5.46
CA ILE A 64 -10.37 5.77 5.58
C ILE A 64 -9.39 5.56 6.73
N MET A 65 -8.09 5.52 6.43
CA MET A 65 -7.05 5.20 7.41
C MET A 65 -6.81 6.32 8.41
N LEU A 66 -6.87 7.59 7.93
CA LEU A 66 -6.60 8.79 8.71
C LEU A 66 -7.71 9.04 9.73
N LYS A 67 -7.41 8.88 11.02
CA LYS A 67 -8.33 9.13 12.13
C LYS A 67 -8.40 10.61 12.51
N ASP A 68 -9.28 10.97 13.46
CA ASP A 68 -9.48 12.34 13.93
C ASP A 68 -8.22 12.96 14.57
N ASP A 69 -7.39 12.14 15.20
CA ASP A 69 -6.13 12.51 15.83
C ASP A 69 -4.93 12.52 14.87
N ASN A 70 -5.18 12.41 13.56
CA ASN A 70 -4.17 12.27 12.51
C ASN A 70 -3.27 11.04 12.68
N SER A 71 -3.73 10.01 13.38
CA SER A 71 -3.06 8.71 13.45
C SER A 71 -3.68 7.70 12.50
N CYS A 72 -2.99 6.58 12.25
CA CYS A 72 -3.50 5.44 11.50
C CYS A 72 -2.93 4.13 12.05
N ASN A 73 -3.73 3.06 11.96
CA ASN A 73 -3.31 1.70 12.35
C ASN A 73 -2.69 0.93 11.17
N PHE A 74 -2.95 1.37 9.97
CA PHE A 74 -2.36 0.75 8.78
C PHE A 74 -2.19 1.78 7.67
N GLY A 75 -1.29 1.44 6.75
CA GLY A 75 -1.12 2.17 5.51
C GLY A 75 -0.85 1.20 4.36
N VAL A 76 -0.84 1.69 3.13
CA VAL A 76 -0.77 0.86 1.93
C VAL A 76 0.11 1.51 0.87
N ILE A 77 0.98 0.70 0.28
CA ILE A 77 1.64 1.02 -0.99
C ILE A 77 0.80 0.37 -2.10
N ASP A 78 0.27 1.16 -3.03
CA ASP A 78 -0.52 0.65 -4.16
C ASP A 78 0.35 0.55 -5.41
N ILE A 79 0.67 -0.69 -5.79
CA ILE A 79 1.54 -0.98 -6.93
C ILE A 79 0.68 -1.44 -8.09
N ASP A 80 0.52 -0.58 -9.10
CA ASP A 80 -0.13 -0.91 -10.36
C ASP A 80 0.83 -1.66 -11.28
N ILE A 81 0.54 -2.94 -11.55
CA ILE A 81 1.30 -3.77 -12.49
C ILE A 81 0.51 -3.83 -13.80
N ARG A 82 1.11 -3.35 -14.89
CA ARG A 82 0.48 -3.36 -16.21
C ARG A 82 1.06 -4.49 -17.08
N GLY A 83 0.19 -5.30 -17.65
CA GLY A 83 0.53 -6.39 -18.57
C GLY A 83 0.54 -7.77 -17.91
N GLU A 84 -0.29 -8.68 -18.41
CA GLU A 84 -0.51 -10.01 -17.80
C GLU A 84 0.73 -10.90 -17.77
N VAL A 85 1.60 -10.82 -18.78
CA VAL A 85 2.80 -11.68 -18.91
C VAL A 85 3.84 -11.39 -17.82
N LYS A 86 3.87 -10.16 -17.28
CA LYS A 86 4.83 -9.76 -16.25
C LYS A 86 4.27 -9.88 -14.82
N LEU A 87 2.96 -10.06 -14.68
CA LEU A 87 2.27 -9.98 -13.37
C LEU A 87 2.81 -11.01 -12.37
N LYS A 88 2.88 -12.28 -12.78
CA LYS A 88 3.31 -13.35 -11.87
C LYS A 88 4.77 -13.17 -11.45
N ASP A 89 5.65 -12.94 -12.41
CA ASP A 89 7.09 -12.77 -12.13
C ASP A 89 7.33 -11.55 -11.23
N THR A 90 6.61 -10.46 -11.48
CA THR A 90 6.69 -9.24 -10.66
C THR A 90 6.18 -9.47 -9.23
N LEU A 91 5.07 -10.20 -9.07
CA LEU A 91 4.56 -10.54 -7.73
C LEU A 91 5.50 -11.46 -6.97
N ASP A 92 6.10 -12.46 -7.65
CA ASP A 92 7.06 -13.39 -7.05
C ASP A 92 8.37 -12.65 -6.65
N GLU A 93 8.84 -11.70 -7.45
CA GLU A 93 9.99 -10.85 -7.10
C GLU A 93 9.67 -9.92 -5.93
N LEU A 94 8.52 -9.27 -5.97
CA LEU A 94 8.07 -8.36 -4.92
C LEU A 94 7.92 -9.09 -3.59
N GLU A 95 7.35 -10.30 -3.62
CA GLU A 95 7.21 -11.14 -2.44
C GLU A 95 8.56 -11.46 -1.80
N LYS A 96 9.55 -11.83 -2.60
CA LYS A 96 10.92 -12.10 -2.11
C LYS A 96 11.53 -10.88 -1.43
N LYS A 97 11.36 -9.70 -2.02
CA LYS A 97 11.90 -8.45 -1.48
C LYS A 97 11.25 -8.03 -0.15
N ILE A 98 9.99 -8.40 0.10
CA ILE A 98 9.27 -8.02 1.32
C ILE A 98 9.33 -9.08 2.44
N GLN A 99 10.01 -10.21 2.25
CA GLN A 99 10.03 -11.30 3.24
C GLN A 99 10.46 -10.84 4.63
N ASP A 100 11.56 -10.08 4.69
CA ASP A 100 12.17 -9.60 5.92
C ASP A 100 11.66 -8.20 6.35
N THR A 101 10.58 -7.72 5.71
CA THR A 101 9.92 -6.48 6.05
C THR A 101 8.60 -6.73 6.80
N PRO A 102 8.04 -5.74 7.51
CA PRO A 102 6.73 -5.84 8.13
C PRO A 102 5.57 -5.75 7.12
N LEU A 103 5.86 -5.68 5.82
CA LEU A 103 4.83 -5.57 4.78
C LEU A 103 4.11 -6.88 4.53
N VAL A 104 2.80 -6.81 4.27
CA VAL A 104 1.95 -7.92 3.88
C VAL A 104 1.37 -7.64 2.51
N MET A 105 1.65 -8.51 1.54
CA MET A 105 1.19 -8.34 0.16
C MET A 105 -0.16 -8.99 -0.07
N CYS A 106 -1.12 -8.23 -0.60
CA CYS A 106 -2.36 -8.72 -1.16
C CYS A 106 -2.47 -8.33 -2.65
N ARG A 107 -3.14 -9.14 -3.45
CA ARG A 107 -3.47 -8.74 -4.82
C ARG A 107 -4.45 -7.57 -4.82
N SER A 108 -4.22 -6.61 -5.70
CA SER A 108 -5.14 -5.49 -5.89
C SER A 108 -6.27 -5.84 -6.87
N LYS A 109 -7.28 -4.99 -6.93
CA LYS A 109 -8.43 -5.14 -7.85
C LYS A 109 -8.01 -5.09 -9.32
N SER A 110 -7.01 -4.29 -9.65
CA SER A 110 -6.49 -4.08 -11.02
C SER A 110 -5.50 -5.16 -11.47
N GLY A 111 -5.20 -6.13 -10.59
CA GLY A 111 -4.20 -7.17 -10.85
C GLY A 111 -2.81 -6.84 -10.30
N GLY A 112 -2.56 -5.63 -9.79
CA GLY A 112 -1.34 -5.25 -9.10
C GLY A 112 -1.27 -5.78 -7.67
N ALA A 113 -0.55 -5.08 -6.79
CA ALA A 113 -0.36 -5.43 -5.40
C ALA A 113 -0.65 -4.26 -4.45
N HIS A 114 -1.32 -4.54 -3.36
CA HIS A 114 -1.35 -3.70 -2.17
C HIS A 114 -0.38 -4.25 -1.14
N LEU A 115 0.61 -3.47 -0.73
CA LEU A 115 1.48 -3.81 0.38
C LEU A 115 0.98 -3.09 1.63
N TYR A 116 0.45 -3.84 2.56
CA TYR A 116 -0.08 -3.33 3.83
C TYR A 116 1.02 -3.28 4.87
N LEU A 117 1.13 -2.15 5.58
CA LEU A 117 1.88 -1.99 6.82
C LEU A 117 0.87 -1.82 7.96
N PHE A 118 0.94 -2.68 8.97
CA PHE A 118 0.06 -2.64 10.13
C PHE A 118 0.83 -2.23 11.38
N CYS A 119 0.27 -1.27 12.13
CA CYS A 119 0.89 -0.76 13.36
C CYS A 119 -0.03 -0.88 14.57
N GLU A 120 0.56 -1.25 15.71
CA GLU A 120 -0.08 -1.21 17.02
C GLU A 120 0.99 -0.85 18.08
N PRO A 121 0.82 0.26 18.81
CA PRO A 121 -0.27 1.24 18.70
C PRO A 121 -0.31 1.94 17.33
N ALA A 122 -1.44 2.67 17.08
CA ALA A 122 -1.52 3.55 15.91
C ALA A 122 -0.38 4.57 15.92
N ILE A 123 0.12 4.93 14.74
CA ILE A 123 1.20 5.90 14.58
C ILE A 123 0.71 7.16 13.87
N ALA A 124 1.43 8.26 13.95
CA ALA A 124 1.11 9.46 13.23
C ALA A 124 1.10 9.20 11.70
N ALA A 125 0.12 9.75 10.99
CA ALA A 125 -0.01 9.51 9.54
C ALA A 125 1.22 10.00 8.76
N ILE A 126 1.89 11.06 9.24
CA ILE A 126 3.12 11.54 8.63
C ILE A 126 4.24 10.50 8.69
N ASP A 127 4.38 9.80 9.82
CA ASP A 127 5.38 8.75 10.00
C ASP A 127 5.04 7.51 9.16
N MET A 128 3.75 7.13 9.12
CA MET A 128 3.27 6.05 8.26
C MET A 128 3.61 6.33 6.78
N VAL A 129 3.28 7.52 6.28
CA VAL A 129 3.55 7.90 4.89
C VAL A 129 5.05 7.94 4.61
N SER A 130 5.85 8.47 5.54
CA SER A 130 7.32 8.49 5.42
C SER A 130 7.88 7.08 5.28
N LYS A 131 7.51 6.17 6.19
CA LYS A 131 8.00 4.78 6.16
C LYS A 131 7.54 4.00 4.93
N LEU A 132 6.30 4.19 4.49
CA LEU A 132 5.82 3.56 3.26
C LEU A 132 6.56 4.07 2.01
N ASN A 133 6.91 5.36 1.95
CA ASN A 133 7.74 5.89 0.86
C ASN A 133 9.16 5.31 0.90
N GLU A 134 9.77 5.18 2.09
CA GLU A 134 11.07 4.54 2.26
C GLU A 134 11.03 3.08 1.76
N PHE A 135 10.01 2.29 2.16
CA PHE A 135 9.84 0.93 1.66
C PHE A 135 9.60 0.89 0.15
N ALA A 136 8.73 1.75 -0.38
CA ALA A 136 8.45 1.79 -1.82
C ALA A 136 9.73 2.09 -2.62
N ALA A 137 10.55 3.05 -2.16
CA ALA A 137 11.82 3.38 -2.79
C ALA A 137 12.82 2.22 -2.73
N GLY A 138 12.98 1.58 -1.55
CA GLY A 138 13.85 0.42 -1.38
C GLY A 138 13.44 -0.79 -2.23
N LEU A 139 12.14 -0.94 -2.50
CA LEU A 139 11.61 -1.97 -3.40
C LEU A 139 11.77 -1.62 -4.89
N GLY A 140 12.18 -0.39 -5.23
CA GLY A 140 12.28 0.10 -6.61
C GLY A 140 10.97 0.67 -7.16
N TYR A 141 10.04 1.01 -6.29
CA TYR A 141 8.72 1.57 -6.63
C TYR A 141 8.53 3.00 -6.09
N GLY A 142 9.59 3.82 -6.04
CA GLY A 142 9.48 5.22 -5.63
C GLY A 142 8.45 5.98 -6.46
N GLY A 143 7.60 6.79 -5.80
CA GLY A 143 6.57 7.62 -6.45
C GLY A 143 5.27 6.90 -6.82
N VAL A 144 5.03 5.68 -6.35
CA VAL A 144 3.72 5.01 -6.44
C VAL A 144 2.72 5.60 -5.45
N GLU A 145 1.44 5.30 -5.62
CA GLU A 145 0.42 5.76 -4.68
C GLU A 145 0.63 5.19 -3.28
N ILE A 146 0.67 6.09 -2.29
CA ILE A 146 0.74 5.75 -0.86
C ILE A 146 -0.57 6.17 -0.19
N PHE A 147 -1.07 5.33 0.69
CA PHE A 147 -2.22 5.61 1.54
C PHE A 147 -1.84 5.50 3.02
N PRO A 148 -2.28 6.44 3.89
CA PRO A 148 -3.16 7.57 3.58
C PRO A 148 -2.50 8.59 2.64
N LYS A 149 -3.31 9.21 1.74
CA LYS A 149 -2.83 10.29 0.86
C LYS A 149 -2.63 11.62 1.59
N GLN A 150 -3.21 11.74 2.77
CA GLN A 150 -3.17 12.93 3.61
C GLN A 150 -2.54 12.57 4.96
N ILE A 151 -1.72 13.47 5.48
CA ILE A 151 -1.08 13.32 6.80
C ILE A 151 -1.83 14.05 7.91
N SER A 152 -2.79 14.89 7.53
CA SER A 152 -3.67 15.62 8.45
C SER A 152 -5.01 15.93 7.77
N ARG A 153 -6.03 16.15 8.57
CA ARG A 153 -7.33 16.66 8.10
C ARG A 153 -7.28 18.17 7.93
N ALA A 154 -7.78 18.67 6.80
CA ALA A 154 -7.86 20.11 6.55
C ALA A 154 -8.93 20.78 7.42
N ASN A 155 -10.03 20.10 7.71
CA ASN A 155 -11.15 20.53 8.56
C ASN A 155 -12.06 19.34 8.88
N ASP A 156 -13.09 19.56 9.70
CA ASP A 156 -14.05 18.52 10.13
C ASP A 156 -14.88 17.91 8.98
N LEU A 157 -14.95 18.57 7.83
CA LEU A 157 -15.65 18.07 6.64
C LEU A 157 -14.74 17.21 5.74
N ASP A 158 -13.43 17.30 5.94
CA ASP A 158 -12.46 16.51 5.19
C ASP A 158 -12.49 15.07 5.70
N ARG A 159 -13.03 14.17 4.89
CA ARG A 159 -13.17 12.76 5.23
C ARG A 159 -11.95 11.94 4.87
N GLY A 160 -11.03 12.49 4.11
CA GLY A 160 -9.85 11.78 3.62
C GLY A 160 -10.17 10.75 2.51
N ASN A 161 -9.12 10.09 2.06
CA ASN A 161 -9.20 9.05 1.04
C ASN A 161 -9.34 7.67 1.69
N TRP A 162 -10.08 6.79 1.04
CA TRP A 162 -10.22 5.40 1.48
C TRP A 162 -9.65 4.43 0.45
N ILE A 163 -9.27 3.26 0.91
CA ILE A 163 -8.85 2.14 0.08
C ILE A 163 -9.81 0.97 0.22
N ASN A 164 -10.08 0.29 -0.88
CA ASN A 164 -10.84 -0.95 -0.86
C ASN A 164 -10.09 -2.04 -0.11
N LEU A 165 -10.74 -2.69 0.85
CA LEU A 165 -10.13 -3.79 1.58
C LEU A 165 -9.94 -5.04 0.71
N CYS A 166 -8.98 -5.87 1.09
CA CYS A 166 -8.80 -7.22 0.58
C CYS A 166 -9.87 -8.17 1.16
N TYR A 167 -9.90 -9.42 0.70
CA TYR A 167 -10.83 -10.47 1.18
C TYR A 167 -12.33 -10.18 1.02
N TRP A 168 -12.73 -9.31 0.08
CA TRP A 168 -14.12 -9.29 -0.32
C TRP A 168 -14.50 -10.66 -0.90
N ASP A 169 -15.58 -11.27 -0.38
CA ASP A 169 -15.99 -12.65 -0.62
C ASP A 169 -15.07 -13.71 0.04
N GLY A 170 -14.43 -13.34 1.14
CA GLY A 170 -13.65 -14.25 1.98
C GLY A 170 -12.56 -15.01 1.22
N ASP A 171 -12.56 -16.32 1.31
CA ASP A 171 -11.54 -17.18 0.68
C ASP A 171 -11.72 -17.36 -0.84
N GLU A 172 -12.91 -17.02 -1.38
CA GLU A 172 -13.19 -17.05 -2.83
C GLU A 172 -12.60 -15.85 -3.57
N THR A 173 -12.09 -14.86 -2.83
CA THR A 173 -11.57 -13.62 -3.38
C THR A 173 -10.37 -13.81 -4.31
N GLU A 174 -10.29 -12.99 -5.36
CA GLU A 174 -9.05 -12.78 -6.13
C GLU A 174 -8.07 -11.84 -5.43
N ARG A 175 -8.53 -11.12 -4.38
CA ARG A 175 -7.77 -10.10 -3.64
C ARG A 175 -7.20 -10.66 -2.34
N HIS A 176 -6.66 -11.87 -2.43
CA HIS A 176 -6.04 -12.60 -1.33
C HIS A 176 -4.60 -12.16 -1.08
N ALA A 177 -4.11 -12.45 0.12
CA ALA A 177 -2.69 -12.31 0.41
C ALA A 177 -1.87 -13.45 -0.21
N ILE A 178 -0.62 -13.12 -0.52
CA ILE A 178 0.37 -14.08 -1.01
C ILE A 178 1.53 -14.13 -0.01
N HIS A 179 1.94 -15.34 0.36
CA HIS A 179 3.09 -15.55 1.21
C HIS A 179 3.75 -16.91 0.92
N ASN A 180 5.08 -16.91 0.72
CA ASN A 180 5.87 -18.07 0.30
C ASN A 180 5.32 -18.74 -0.99
N GLY A 181 4.96 -17.91 -1.98
CA GLY A 181 4.40 -18.34 -3.27
C GLY A 181 3.00 -18.94 -3.18
N LYS A 182 2.31 -18.80 -2.04
CA LYS A 182 0.98 -19.40 -1.81
C LYS A 182 -0.08 -18.37 -1.55
N LYS A 183 -1.27 -18.59 -2.14
CA LYS A 183 -2.50 -17.91 -1.73
C LYS A 183 -2.80 -18.24 -0.27
N LEU A 184 -3.01 -17.24 0.56
CA LEU A 184 -3.47 -17.42 1.93
C LEU A 184 -5.00 -17.36 1.99
N ASN A 185 -5.61 -18.21 2.84
CA ASN A 185 -6.98 -18.01 3.25
C ASN A 185 -7.09 -16.88 4.29
N LEU A 186 -8.31 -16.46 4.63
CA LEU A 186 -8.55 -15.35 5.56
C LEU A 186 -7.84 -15.54 6.90
N GLU A 187 -7.91 -16.74 7.50
CA GLU A 187 -7.29 -17.02 8.80
C GLU A 187 -5.76 -16.91 8.73
N GLN A 188 -5.17 -17.50 7.69
CA GLN A 188 -3.72 -17.42 7.48
C GLN A 188 -3.23 -15.98 7.23
N PHE A 189 -4.04 -15.18 6.53
CA PHE A 189 -3.75 -13.75 6.35
C PHE A 189 -3.80 -13.01 7.68
N LEU A 190 -4.83 -13.24 8.50
CA LEU A 190 -4.95 -12.60 9.82
C LEU A 190 -3.77 -12.97 10.71
N ASP A 191 -3.41 -14.25 10.77
CA ASP A 191 -2.25 -14.72 11.52
C ASP A 191 -0.94 -14.06 11.06
N LEU A 192 -0.74 -13.94 9.73
CA LEU A 192 0.44 -13.29 9.16
C LEU A 192 0.45 -11.78 9.47
N ALA A 193 -0.67 -11.10 9.27
CA ALA A 193 -0.80 -9.67 9.49
C ALA A 193 -0.59 -9.29 10.96
N GLU A 194 -1.15 -10.06 11.88
CA GLU A 194 -0.94 -9.88 13.33
C GLU A 194 0.52 -10.15 13.74
N LYS A 195 1.15 -11.17 13.16
CA LYS A 195 2.57 -11.48 13.41
C LYS A 195 3.51 -10.39 12.88
N LYS A 196 3.18 -9.78 11.72
CA LYS A 196 3.99 -8.73 11.09
C LYS A 196 3.62 -7.32 11.57
N ARG A 197 2.62 -7.19 12.43
CA ARG A 197 2.24 -5.91 13.03
C ARG A 197 3.37 -5.40 13.91
N THR A 198 3.67 -4.12 13.80
CA THR A 198 4.87 -3.52 14.38
C THR A 198 4.56 -2.21 15.10
N SER A 199 5.46 -1.76 15.97
CA SER A 199 5.41 -0.45 16.60
C SER A 199 6.22 0.59 15.82
N TYR A 200 6.06 1.88 16.16
CA TYR A 200 6.87 2.95 15.55
C TYR A 200 8.35 2.77 15.87
N GLU A 201 8.68 2.41 17.10
CA GLU A 201 10.07 2.21 17.56
C GLU A 201 10.78 1.05 16.83
N GLU A 202 10.01 0.04 16.44
CA GLU A 202 10.52 -1.06 15.61
C GLU A 202 10.73 -0.61 14.18
N LEU A 203 9.78 0.17 13.61
CA LEU A 203 9.90 0.73 12.27
C LEU A 203 11.09 1.68 12.13
N GLU A 204 11.40 2.49 13.13
CA GLU A 204 12.57 3.39 13.12
C GLU A 204 13.88 2.62 13.00
N LYS A 205 13.95 1.42 13.56
CA LYS A 205 15.15 0.57 13.49
C LYS A 205 15.31 -0.13 12.14
N LEU A 206 14.22 -0.27 11.40
CA LEU A 206 14.23 -0.85 10.05
C LEU A 206 14.69 0.24 9.08
N GLN A 207 15.93 0.14 8.64
CA GLN A 207 16.37 0.83 7.43
C GLN A 207 16.13 -0.16 6.28
N PRO A 208 15.16 0.10 5.37
CA PRO A 208 15.09 -0.68 4.14
C PRO A 208 16.46 -0.56 3.48
N ASP A 209 16.96 -1.67 2.93
CA ASP A 209 18.13 -1.61 2.05
C ASP A 209 17.77 -0.71 0.88
N LEU A 210 17.94 0.57 1.08
CA LEU A 210 17.91 1.52 -0.01
C LEU A 210 19.08 1.09 -0.89
N VAL A 211 18.78 0.51 -2.05
CA VAL A 211 19.76 0.40 -3.11
C VAL A 211 20.50 1.71 -3.09
N ASP A 212 21.85 1.69 -3.02
CA ASP A 212 22.75 2.84 -2.79
C ASP A 212 22.50 3.97 -3.82
N ASN A 213 21.32 4.53 -3.79
CA ASN A 213 20.81 5.49 -4.73
C ASN A 213 21.08 6.88 -4.15
N PHE A 214 22.26 7.41 -4.50
CA PHE A 214 22.66 8.78 -4.15
C PHE A 214 22.96 9.04 -2.68
N ALA A 215 23.42 8.03 -1.89
CA ALA A 215 23.80 8.24 -0.49
C ALA A 215 24.84 9.38 -0.33
N ASP A 216 25.70 9.55 -1.32
CA ASP A 216 26.69 10.63 -1.45
C ASP A 216 26.23 11.78 -2.38
N GLY A 217 24.97 11.72 -2.86
CA GLY A 217 24.38 12.72 -3.73
C GLY A 217 23.76 13.91 -2.97
N PRO A 218 23.43 14.99 -3.68
CA PRO A 218 22.78 16.14 -3.06
C PRO A 218 21.37 15.77 -2.54
N PRO A 219 20.91 16.40 -1.43
CA PRO A 219 19.63 16.08 -0.78
C PRO A 219 18.42 16.09 -1.71
N CYS A 220 18.42 16.93 -2.76
CA CYS A 220 17.34 16.96 -3.75
C CYS A 220 17.25 15.68 -4.59
N LEU A 221 18.38 15.03 -4.90
CA LEU A 221 18.38 13.75 -5.60
C LEU A 221 17.97 12.60 -4.67
N GLN A 222 18.43 12.61 -3.42
CA GLN A 222 17.97 11.65 -2.41
C GLN A 222 16.45 11.73 -2.23
N HIS A 223 15.90 12.95 -2.16
CA HIS A 223 14.46 13.19 -2.08
C HIS A 223 13.71 12.65 -3.31
N ILE A 224 14.22 12.92 -4.52
CA ILE A 224 13.62 12.41 -5.76
C ILE A 224 13.57 10.87 -5.80
N MET A 225 14.60 10.20 -5.31
CA MET A 225 14.63 8.74 -5.26
C MET A 225 13.64 8.16 -4.26
N THR A 226 13.42 8.85 -3.15
CA THR A 226 12.44 8.42 -2.13
C THR A 226 11.00 8.72 -2.56
N MET A 227 10.75 9.90 -3.10
CA MET A 227 9.41 10.39 -3.41
C MET A 227 8.99 10.19 -4.87
N GLY A 228 9.91 9.75 -5.74
CA GLY A 228 9.70 9.69 -7.18
C GLY A 228 9.84 11.04 -7.88
N PHE A 229 9.72 11.03 -9.21
CA PHE A 229 9.82 12.24 -10.00
C PHE A 229 8.53 13.07 -9.90
N PRO A 230 8.62 14.36 -9.55
CA PRO A 230 7.43 15.20 -9.43
C PRO A 230 6.69 15.30 -10.78
N GLU A 231 5.37 15.42 -10.72
CA GLU A 231 4.56 15.64 -11.91
C GLU A 231 5.01 16.92 -12.64
N GLY A 232 5.19 16.83 -13.95
CA GLY A 232 5.75 17.92 -14.78
C GLY A 232 7.26 18.12 -14.66
N GLY A 233 7.92 17.50 -13.67
CA GLY A 233 9.36 17.62 -13.41
C GLY A 233 10.22 16.46 -13.90
N ARG A 234 9.65 15.44 -14.55
CA ARG A 234 10.36 14.20 -14.92
C ARG A 234 11.63 14.43 -15.72
N ASN A 235 11.58 15.28 -16.75
CA ASN A 235 12.73 15.53 -17.60
C ASN A 235 13.88 16.22 -16.86
N ILE A 236 13.59 17.21 -16.02
CA ILE A 236 14.62 17.90 -15.23
C ILE A 236 15.18 16.98 -14.13
N SER A 237 14.35 16.15 -13.53
CA SER A 237 14.79 15.17 -12.55
C SER A 237 15.71 14.13 -13.18
N LEU A 238 15.33 13.57 -14.33
CA LEU A 238 16.15 12.62 -15.07
C LEU A 238 17.48 13.24 -15.54
N PHE A 239 17.46 14.49 -15.97
CA PHE A 239 18.68 15.24 -16.31
C PHE A 239 19.61 15.35 -15.09
N ASN A 240 19.09 15.72 -13.93
CA ASN A 240 19.89 15.86 -12.72
C ASN A 240 20.49 14.52 -12.26
N VAL A 241 19.73 13.44 -12.38
CA VAL A 241 20.20 12.07 -12.13
C VAL A 241 21.33 11.71 -13.10
N GLY A 242 21.16 11.97 -14.38
CA GLY A 242 22.20 11.74 -15.40
C GLY A 242 23.47 12.54 -15.15
N VAL A 243 23.35 13.80 -14.71
CA VAL A 243 24.51 14.63 -14.32
C VAL A 243 25.23 14.01 -13.11
N TYR A 244 24.51 13.51 -12.12
CA TYR A 244 25.09 12.86 -10.96
C TYR A 244 25.89 11.61 -11.36
N TYR A 245 25.27 10.67 -12.09
CA TYR A 245 25.95 9.46 -12.53
C TYR A 245 27.17 9.76 -13.42
N ARG A 246 27.05 10.72 -14.33
CA ARG A 246 28.18 11.13 -15.14
C ARG A 246 29.36 11.69 -14.35
N LYS A 247 29.10 12.34 -13.20
CA LYS A 247 30.16 12.79 -12.30
C LYS A 247 30.75 11.66 -11.47
N LYS A 248 29.91 10.70 -11.07
CA LYS A 248 30.29 9.56 -10.24
C LYS A 248 31.04 8.50 -11.04
N ASN A 249 30.56 8.18 -12.23
CA ASN A 249 31.10 7.16 -13.14
C ASN A 249 31.13 7.67 -14.58
N PRO A 250 32.16 8.48 -14.98
CA PRO A 250 32.19 9.14 -16.29
C PRO A 250 32.13 8.19 -17.48
N ASP A 251 32.63 6.98 -17.34
CA ASP A 251 32.77 6.02 -18.44
C ASP A 251 31.48 5.20 -18.67
N ASP A 252 30.77 4.82 -17.57
CA ASP A 252 29.62 3.89 -17.64
C ASP A 252 28.31 4.51 -17.12
N TRP A 253 28.23 5.84 -16.97
CA TRP A 253 27.07 6.56 -16.41
C TRP A 253 25.74 6.26 -17.10
N GLN A 254 25.79 5.90 -18.39
CA GLN A 254 24.59 5.59 -19.18
C GLN A 254 23.99 4.26 -18.74
N GLU A 255 24.82 3.27 -18.40
CA GLU A 255 24.35 2.00 -17.88
C GLU A 255 23.75 2.17 -16.47
N ASP A 256 24.40 2.99 -15.62
CA ASP A 256 23.89 3.30 -14.29
C ASP A 256 22.55 4.05 -14.36
N LEU A 257 22.34 4.91 -15.37
CA LEU A 257 21.08 5.63 -15.57
C LEU A 257 19.93 4.73 -16.06
N MET A 258 20.24 3.61 -16.70
CA MET A 258 19.25 2.68 -17.28
C MET A 258 18.85 1.55 -16.32
N ARG A 259 19.53 1.39 -15.21
CA ARG A 259 19.22 0.45 -14.12
C ARG A 259 18.16 1.01 -13.20
#